data_c7e60af0acf6380ee0780387ec81fc1f
#
_entry.id   c7e60af0acf6380ee0780387ec81fc1f
#
_cell.length_a   1.000
_cell.length_b   1.000
_cell.length_c   1.000
_cell.angle_alpha   90.00
_cell.angle_beta   90.00
_cell.angle_gamma   90.00
#
_symmetry.space_group_name_H-M   'P 1'
#
loop_
_entity.id
_entity.type
_entity.pdbx_description
1 polymer ?
#
loop_
_entity_poly.entity_id
_entity_poly.type
_entity_poly.pdbx_seq_one_letter_code
_entity_poly.pdbx_strand_id
1 'polypeptide(L)'
;VVAQIKGFLALDEKNLIKGVILNRISEMFCKTITPVIEKETGVIVLGCFPEQEQKWESRYLGLQLPAEIEDIKEQVQSAAQALEKTVRVEQIVELANMAPEMQERQGTEAHLMPEINAHKMTYMSQHKTEKAGKTGNYTANTSVRIGVARDEAFCFYYADNLHMLQEVGAELVYFSPLKDQTLPPDLDGLLLGGGYPELFAGQLTANKNMRNEIREQYLEGKP
;
A
#
# COMPACT_ATOMS: atom_id res chain seq x y z
N VAL A 1 16.56 25.26 -4.94
CA VAL A 1 17.17 23.94 -4.64
C VAL A 1 18.10 24.04 -3.43
N VAL A 2 19.23 24.82 -3.45
CA VAL A 2 20.18 24.90 -2.30
C VAL A 2 19.49 25.29 -1.00
N ALA A 3 18.64 26.34 -1.01
CA ALA A 3 17.90 26.76 0.17
C ALA A 3 16.95 25.70 0.71
N GLN A 4 16.33 24.92 -0.15
CA GLN A 4 15.47 23.78 0.25
C GLN A 4 16.29 22.68 0.95
N ILE A 5 17.44 22.31 0.36
CA ILE A 5 18.30 21.30 0.96
C ILE A 5 18.82 21.79 2.32
N LYS A 6 19.29 23.04 2.42
CA LYS A 6 19.71 23.64 3.69
C LYS A 6 18.57 23.65 4.73
N GLY A 7 17.33 23.91 4.30
CA GLY A 7 16.17 23.86 5.18
C GLY A 7 15.91 22.46 5.73
N PHE A 8 15.98 21.43 4.89
CA PHE A 8 15.85 20.03 5.34
C PHE A 8 17.00 19.61 6.27
N LEU A 9 18.23 19.98 5.94
CA LEU A 9 19.39 19.69 6.78
C LEU A 9 19.31 20.37 8.15
N ALA A 10 18.75 21.57 8.22
CA ALA A 10 18.54 22.24 9.49
C ALA A 10 17.53 21.56 10.43
N LEU A 11 16.66 20.71 9.87
CA LEU A 11 15.70 19.90 10.61
C LEU A 11 16.18 18.46 10.82
N ASP A 12 17.25 18.04 10.17
CA ASP A 12 17.82 16.70 10.24
C ASP A 12 18.80 16.54 11.41
N GLU A 13 18.29 16.54 12.63
CA GLU A 13 19.10 16.39 13.85
C GLU A 13 19.94 15.09 13.87
N LYS A 14 19.50 14.05 13.16
CA LYS A 14 20.14 12.73 13.12
C LYS A 14 21.11 12.58 11.95
N ASN A 15 21.25 13.62 11.12
CA ASN A 15 22.11 13.61 9.94
C ASN A 15 21.83 12.40 9.01
N LEU A 16 20.56 12.18 8.68
CA LEU A 16 20.10 11.06 7.85
C LEU A 16 20.22 11.34 6.35
N ILE A 17 20.19 12.63 5.96
CA ILE A 17 20.28 13.04 4.55
C ILE A 17 21.74 12.96 4.09
N LYS A 18 22.10 11.93 3.35
CA LYS A 18 23.47 11.68 2.87
C LYS A 18 23.69 12.02 1.40
N GLY A 19 22.62 12.05 0.62
CA GLY A 19 22.67 12.36 -0.80
C GLY A 19 21.35 12.90 -1.30
N VAL A 20 21.39 13.55 -2.47
CA VAL A 20 20.22 14.07 -3.15
C VAL A 20 20.21 13.70 -4.63
N ILE A 21 19.05 13.44 -5.18
CA ILE A 21 18.80 13.29 -6.60
C ILE A 21 17.95 14.47 -7.04
N LEU A 22 18.38 15.15 -8.10
CA LEU A 22 17.67 16.32 -8.62
C LEU A 22 16.62 15.87 -9.64
N ASN A 23 15.36 16.12 -9.37
CA ASN A 23 14.26 15.68 -10.24
C ASN A 23 13.81 16.81 -11.19
N ARG A 24 13.40 16.43 -12.41
CA ARG A 24 12.88 17.30 -13.47
C ARG A 24 13.86 18.43 -13.85
N ILE A 25 15.10 18.07 -14.08
CA ILE A 25 16.19 19.00 -14.38
C ILE A 25 17.03 18.42 -15.53
N SER A 26 17.48 19.26 -16.46
CA SER A 26 18.35 18.82 -17.54
C SER A 26 19.74 18.41 -17.03
N GLU A 27 20.39 17.46 -17.69
CA GLU A 27 21.71 17.01 -17.34
C GLU A 27 22.75 18.16 -17.36
N MET A 28 22.62 19.09 -18.31
CA MET A 28 23.50 20.26 -18.39
C MET A 28 23.39 21.12 -17.14
N PHE A 29 22.17 21.44 -16.73
CA PHE A 29 21.95 22.25 -15.54
C PHE A 29 22.33 21.48 -14.27
N CYS A 30 22.10 20.17 -14.22
CA CYS A 30 22.57 19.32 -13.14
C CYS A 30 24.09 19.44 -12.94
N LYS A 31 24.87 19.30 -14.02
CA LYS A 31 26.33 19.45 -13.98
C LYS A 31 26.74 20.83 -13.46
N THR A 32 26.02 21.88 -13.81
CA THR A 32 26.30 23.24 -13.37
C THR A 32 26.01 23.48 -11.90
N ILE A 33 24.88 22.96 -11.40
CA ILE A 33 24.42 23.23 -10.03
C ILE A 33 25.04 22.29 -8.99
N THR A 34 25.46 21.08 -9.38
CA THR A 34 26.07 20.09 -8.50
C THR A 34 27.18 20.64 -7.62
N PRO A 35 28.23 21.29 -8.17
CA PRO A 35 29.35 21.79 -7.35
C PRO A 35 28.87 22.88 -6.34
N VAL A 36 27.83 23.63 -6.70
CA VAL A 36 27.27 24.66 -5.81
C VAL A 36 26.52 24.00 -4.66
N ILE A 37 25.70 22.97 -4.94
CA ILE A 37 24.98 22.24 -3.91
C ILE A 37 25.95 21.57 -2.94
N GLU A 38 26.90 20.80 -3.46
CA GLU A 38 27.88 20.06 -2.64
C GLU A 38 28.71 21.00 -1.76
N LYS A 39 29.18 22.10 -2.31
CA LYS A 39 29.94 23.13 -1.57
C LYS A 39 29.12 23.77 -0.46
N GLU A 40 27.86 24.13 -0.75
CA GLU A 40 27.02 24.91 0.13
C GLU A 40 26.32 24.07 1.21
N THR A 41 26.15 22.77 0.96
CA THR A 41 25.35 21.88 1.82
C THR A 41 26.16 20.73 2.42
N GLY A 42 27.29 20.38 1.82
CA GLY A 42 28.06 19.19 2.20
C GLY A 42 27.41 17.86 1.79
N VAL A 43 26.27 17.89 1.09
CA VAL A 43 25.53 16.69 0.67
C VAL A 43 25.89 16.33 -0.76
N ILE A 44 26.12 15.05 -1.02
CA ILE A 44 26.48 14.52 -2.34
C ILE A 44 25.26 14.61 -3.28
N VAL A 45 25.46 15.14 -4.50
CA VAL A 45 24.44 15.07 -5.55
C VAL A 45 24.62 13.78 -6.34
N LEU A 46 23.78 12.80 -6.10
CA LEU A 46 23.86 11.45 -6.71
C LEU A 46 23.47 11.42 -8.20
N GLY A 47 23.00 12.51 -8.73
CA GLY A 47 22.62 12.65 -10.13
C GLY A 47 21.33 13.43 -10.31
N CYS A 48 20.76 13.33 -11.50
CA CYS A 48 19.49 13.95 -11.82
C CYS A 48 18.57 13.00 -12.57
N PHE A 49 17.27 13.22 -12.43
CA PHE A 49 16.26 12.56 -13.25
C PHE A 49 15.62 13.62 -14.14
N PRO A 50 15.88 13.59 -15.46
CA PRO A 50 15.37 14.57 -16.38
C PRO A 50 13.86 14.45 -16.56
N GLU A 51 13.22 15.52 -17.05
CA GLU A 51 11.83 15.48 -17.42
C GLU A 51 11.62 14.46 -18.52
N GLN A 52 10.65 13.54 -18.32
CA GLN A 52 10.33 12.49 -19.27
C GLN A 52 9.33 13.02 -20.30
N GLU A 53 9.46 12.61 -21.55
CA GLU A 53 8.53 12.96 -22.63
C GLU A 53 7.15 12.35 -22.37
N GLN A 54 7.12 11.13 -21.85
CA GLN A 54 5.89 10.47 -21.44
C GLN A 54 5.40 11.06 -20.11
N LYS A 55 4.28 11.74 -20.18
CA LYS A 55 3.59 12.24 -18.99
C LYS A 55 2.68 11.15 -18.47
N TRP A 56 2.93 10.73 -17.26
CA TRP A 56 1.99 9.88 -16.52
C TRP A 56 0.74 10.71 -16.28
N GLU A 57 -0.37 10.30 -16.88
CA GLU A 57 -1.63 10.98 -16.65
C GLU A 57 -2.00 10.82 -15.18
N SER A 58 -2.31 11.96 -14.57
CA SER A 58 -2.76 11.98 -13.17
C SER A 58 -4.27 12.07 -13.16
N ARG A 59 -4.94 11.05 -12.65
CA ARG A 59 -6.35 11.11 -12.30
C ARG A 59 -6.52 11.71 -10.90
N TYR A 60 -7.70 11.68 -10.35
CA TYR A 60 -8.02 12.19 -9.03
C TYR A 60 -6.90 11.94 -8.00
N LEU A 61 -6.40 13.01 -7.37
CA LEU A 61 -5.33 12.98 -6.37
C LEU A 61 -3.99 12.38 -6.85
N GLY A 62 -3.76 12.27 -8.16
CA GLY A 62 -2.51 11.73 -8.70
C GLY A 62 -2.41 10.20 -8.66
N LEU A 63 -3.50 9.51 -8.38
CA LEU A 63 -3.54 8.06 -8.30
C LEU A 63 -4.10 7.46 -9.59
N GLN A 64 -3.28 6.69 -10.28
CA GLN A 64 -3.69 5.86 -11.41
C GLN A 64 -3.26 4.42 -11.10
N LEU A 65 -4.16 3.49 -11.35
CA LEU A 65 -3.84 2.08 -11.10
C LEU A 65 -2.87 1.57 -12.17
N PRO A 66 -1.85 0.81 -11.80
CA PRO A 66 -0.94 0.18 -12.76
C PRO A 66 -1.66 -0.67 -13.81
N ALA A 67 -2.78 -1.29 -13.45
CA ALA A 67 -3.59 -2.10 -14.37
C ALA A 67 -4.37 -1.29 -15.42
N GLU A 68 -4.52 0.02 -15.22
CA GLU A 68 -5.22 0.92 -16.16
C GLU A 68 -4.28 1.60 -17.16
N ILE A 69 -2.97 1.45 -16.96
CA ILE A 69 -1.96 2.07 -17.82
C ILE A 69 -1.55 1.03 -18.87
N GLU A 70 -1.96 1.25 -20.12
CA GLU A 70 -1.39 0.53 -21.24
C GLU A 70 0.12 0.78 -21.25
N ASP A 71 0.91 -0.23 -21.52
CA ASP A 71 2.39 -0.14 -21.62
C ASP A 71 3.13 0.31 -20.35
N ILE A 72 2.53 0.14 -19.15
CA ILE A 72 3.17 0.50 -17.87
C ILE A 72 4.58 -0.09 -17.73
N LYS A 73 4.80 -1.32 -18.21
CA LYS A 73 6.09 -1.99 -18.15
C LYS A 73 7.14 -1.27 -19.00
N GLU A 74 6.75 -0.83 -20.18
CA GLU A 74 7.62 -0.10 -21.12
C GLU A 74 7.94 1.28 -20.55
N GLN A 75 6.96 1.96 -19.98
CA GLN A 75 7.16 3.25 -19.33
C GLN A 75 8.10 3.14 -18.14
N VAL A 76 7.91 2.15 -17.27
CA VAL A 76 8.80 1.88 -16.13
C VAL A 76 10.21 1.53 -16.61
N GLN A 77 10.34 0.72 -17.67
CA GLN A 77 11.64 0.36 -18.24
C GLN A 77 12.36 1.56 -18.84
N SER A 78 11.63 2.43 -19.54
CA SER A 78 12.17 3.69 -20.09
C SER A 78 12.66 4.62 -18.95
N ALA A 79 11.86 4.78 -17.91
CA ALA A 79 12.24 5.56 -16.73
C ALA A 79 13.47 4.96 -16.01
N ALA A 80 13.55 3.64 -15.87
CA ALA A 80 14.70 2.95 -15.28
C ALA A 80 15.96 3.17 -16.10
N GLN A 81 15.91 3.04 -17.42
CA GLN A 81 17.05 3.32 -18.31
C GLN A 81 17.51 4.79 -18.25
N ALA A 82 16.56 5.72 -18.15
CA ALA A 82 16.92 7.13 -17.97
C ALA A 82 17.61 7.37 -16.62
N LEU A 83 17.13 6.71 -15.56
CA LEU A 83 17.70 6.79 -14.22
C LEU A 83 19.11 6.20 -14.18
N GLU A 84 19.33 5.02 -14.75
CA GLU A 84 20.65 4.37 -14.82
C GLU A 84 21.71 5.22 -15.55
N LYS A 85 21.31 6.02 -16.54
CA LYS A 85 22.23 6.91 -17.27
C LYS A 85 22.60 8.16 -16.49
N THR A 86 21.74 8.65 -15.63
CA THR A 86 21.83 9.99 -15.06
C THR A 86 22.02 10.01 -13.55
N VAL A 87 21.80 8.88 -12.87
CA VAL A 87 21.96 8.71 -11.43
C VAL A 87 23.04 7.68 -11.14
N ARG A 88 23.89 7.97 -10.19
CA ARG A 88 25.00 7.11 -9.73
C ARG A 88 24.47 6.06 -8.77
N VAL A 89 23.85 5.02 -9.31
CA VAL A 89 23.17 3.95 -8.52
C VAL A 89 24.17 3.23 -7.61
N GLU A 90 25.41 3.00 -8.08
CA GLU A 90 26.47 2.37 -7.28
C GLU A 90 26.76 3.16 -6.01
N GLN A 91 26.80 4.49 -6.10
CA GLN A 91 27.00 5.33 -4.92
C GLN A 91 25.82 5.31 -3.95
N ILE A 92 24.60 5.12 -4.44
CA ILE A 92 23.45 4.90 -3.57
C ILE A 92 23.62 3.61 -2.77
N VAL A 93 24.05 2.54 -3.43
CA VAL A 93 24.30 1.25 -2.78
C VAL A 93 25.45 1.36 -1.77
N GLU A 94 26.53 2.07 -2.11
CA GLU A 94 27.63 2.33 -1.18
C GLU A 94 27.16 3.10 0.07
N LEU A 95 26.37 4.15 -0.11
CA LEU A 95 25.78 4.90 1.01
C LEU A 95 24.87 4.03 1.86
N ALA A 96 24.05 3.17 1.25
CA ALA A 96 23.18 2.24 1.95
C ALA A 96 23.99 1.24 2.78
N ASN A 97 25.10 0.71 2.23
CA ASN A 97 25.98 -0.23 2.94
C ASN A 97 26.74 0.42 4.11
N MET A 98 26.94 1.74 4.08
CA MET A 98 27.53 2.49 5.19
C MET A 98 26.51 2.88 6.27
N ALA A 99 25.23 2.61 6.07
CA ALA A 99 24.22 2.89 7.08
C ALA A 99 24.45 1.98 8.31
N PRO A 100 24.32 2.53 9.54
CA PRO A 100 24.42 1.69 10.73
C PRO A 100 23.32 0.65 10.72
N GLU A 101 23.60 -0.53 11.25
CA GLU A 101 22.57 -1.57 11.45
C GLU A 101 21.42 -0.98 12.25
N MET A 102 20.20 -1.18 11.74
CA MET A 102 19.01 -0.85 12.50
C MET A 102 18.95 -1.76 13.70
N GLN A 103 19.06 -1.17 14.90
CA GLN A 103 18.78 -1.93 16.11
C GLN A 103 17.32 -2.38 16.04
N GLU A 104 17.10 -3.69 16.12
CA GLU A 104 15.76 -4.22 16.36
C GLU A 104 15.19 -3.49 17.58
N ARG A 105 14.08 -2.80 17.38
CA ARG A 105 13.34 -2.25 18.51
C ARG A 105 12.84 -3.43 19.33
N GLN A 106 13.61 -3.81 20.34
CA GLN A 106 13.09 -4.71 21.37
C GLN A 106 11.83 -4.05 21.93
N GLY A 107 10.67 -4.55 21.56
CA GLY A 107 9.44 -4.15 22.21
C GLY A 107 8.25 -3.72 21.35
N THR A 108 8.38 -3.54 20.04
CA THR A 108 7.20 -3.13 19.23
C THR A 108 6.30 -4.30 18.84
N GLU A 109 6.83 -5.48 18.64
CA GLU A 109 6.00 -6.68 18.41
C GLU A 109 5.28 -7.16 19.68
N ALA A 110 5.90 -6.99 20.85
CA ALA A 110 5.31 -7.39 22.11
C ALA A 110 4.14 -6.50 22.58
N HIS A 111 4.04 -5.25 22.11
CA HIS A 111 2.96 -4.34 22.52
C HIS A 111 1.72 -4.38 21.62
N LEU A 112 1.86 -4.68 20.34
CA LEU A 112 0.69 -4.80 19.44
C LEU A 112 0.00 -6.17 19.57
N MET A 113 0.76 -7.24 19.81
CA MET A 113 0.20 -8.60 19.92
C MET A 113 -0.67 -8.84 21.18
N PRO A 114 -0.34 -8.32 22.38
CA PRO A 114 -1.21 -8.50 23.54
C PRO A 114 -2.55 -7.80 23.41
N GLU A 115 -2.59 -6.61 22.78
CA GLU A 115 -3.84 -5.87 22.58
C GLU A 115 -4.72 -6.52 21.51
N ILE A 116 -4.14 -6.99 20.41
CA ILE A 116 -4.84 -7.76 19.39
C ILE A 116 -5.39 -9.08 19.97
N ASN A 117 -4.60 -9.78 20.76
CA ASN A 117 -5.03 -11.00 21.43
C ASN A 117 -6.07 -10.73 22.51
N ALA A 118 -5.97 -9.64 23.27
CA ALA A 118 -6.97 -9.23 24.24
C ALA A 118 -8.29 -8.83 23.57
N HIS A 119 -8.25 -8.08 22.46
CA HIS A 119 -9.41 -7.75 21.65
C HIS A 119 -10.03 -8.99 21.00
N LYS A 120 -9.21 -9.90 20.45
CA LYS A 120 -9.66 -11.18 19.92
C LYS A 120 -10.34 -12.05 20.99
N MET A 121 -9.78 -12.10 22.20
CA MET A 121 -10.42 -12.80 23.33
C MET A 121 -11.72 -12.13 23.81
N THR A 122 -11.74 -10.81 23.88
CA THR A 122 -12.92 -10.04 24.30
C THR A 122 -14.02 -10.13 23.26
N TYR A 123 -13.72 -9.99 21.98
CA TYR A 123 -14.67 -10.14 20.88
C TYR A 123 -15.24 -11.56 20.83
N MET A 124 -14.40 -12.58 20.93
CA MET A 124 -14.84 -13.98 20.97
C MET A 124 -15.66 -14.32 22.24
N SER A 125 -15.35 -13.70 23.39
CA SER A 125 -16.12 -13.92 24.61
C SER A 125 -17.49 -13.24 24.60
N GLN A 126 -17.58 -12.04 24.04
CA GLN A 126 -18.83 -11.28 23.93
C GLN A 126 -19.81 -11.89 22.91
N HIS A 127 -19.32 -12.47 21.83
CA HIS A 127 -20.15 -13.09 20.79
C HIS A 127 -20.48 -14.57 21.07
N LYS A 128 -19.85 -15.20 22.07
CA LYS A 128 -20.22 -16.54 22.56
C LYS A 128 -21.54 -16.59 23.31
N THR A 129 -22.05 -15.48 23.79
CA THR A 129 -23.22 -15.45 24.67
C THR A 129 -24.56 -15.37 23.95
N GLU A 130 -24.59 -15.00 22.68
CA GLU A 130 -25.88 -14.89 21.95
C GLU A 130 -26.25 -16.10 21.05
N LYS A 131 -25.32 -17.01 20.79
CA LYS A 131 -25.57 -18.24 20.01
C LYS A 131 -25.55 -19.54 20.82
N ALA A 132 -25.66 -19.48 22.13
CA ALA A 132 -25.72 -20.66 23.02
C ALA A 132 -27.05 -21.39 22.99
N GLY A 133 -27.66 -21.59 21.82
CA GLY A 133 -28.89 -22.35 21.61
C GLY A 133 -28.75 -23.67 20.83
N LYS A 134 -27.55 -24.00 20.35
CA LYS A 134 -27.27 -25.33 19.73
C LYS A 134 -25.86 -25.78 20.12
N THR A 135 -25.82 -26.78 20.99
CA THR A 135 -24.65 -27.56 21.35
C THR A 135 -24.03 -28.21 20.10
N GLY A 136 -22.99 -27.61 19.57
CA GLY A 136 -22.12 -28.18 18.56
C GLY A 136 -20.67 -28.07 19.03
N ASN A 137 -19.97 -29.20 19.12
CA ASN A 137 -18.55 -29.29 19.45
C ASN A 137 -17.74 -28.38 18.50
N TYR A 138 -17.30 -27.23 18.97
CA TYR A 138 -16.30 -26.42 18.28
C TYR A 138 -14.94 -27.10 18.42
N THR A 139 -14.59 -27.94 17.47
CA THR A 139 -13.20 -28.31 17.25
C THR A 139 -12.45 -27.05 16.78
N ALA A 140 -11.30 -26.80 17.37
CA ALA A 140 -10.48 -25.60 17.20
C ALA A 140 -9.81 -25.53 15.80
N ASN A 141 -10.59 -25.44 14.72
CA ASN A 141 -10.03 -25.39 13.36
C ASN A 141 -10.97 -24.76 12.32
N THR A 142 -11.86 -23.85 12.69
CA THR A 142 -12.61 -23.07 11.71
C THR A 142 -11.90 -21.73 11.48
N SER A 143 -11.19 -21.62 10.35
CA SER A 143 -10.66 -20.33 9.90
C SER A 143 -11.83 -19.41 9.58
N VAL A 144 -11.74 -18.15 10.02
CA VAL A 144 -12.72 -17.12 9.66
C VAL A 144 -12.58 -16.83 8.16
N ARG A 145 -13.68 -16.95 7.42
CA ARG A 145 -13.68 -16.71 5.96
C ARG A 145 -14.15 -15.29 5.67
N ILE A 146 -13.26 -14.48 5.10
CA ILE A 146 -13.51 -13.08 4.77
C ILE A 146 -13.60 -12.92 3.26
N GLY A 147 -14.77 -12.49 2.77
CA GLY A 147 -14.96 -12.09 1.38
C GLY A 147 -14.29 -10.75 1.12
N VAL A 148 -13.33 -10.71 0.20
CA VAL A 148 -12.60 -9.49 -0.17
C VAL A 148 -13.03 -9.06 -1.56
N ALA A 149 -13.70 -7.93 -1.68
CA ALA A 149 -14.05 -7.34 -2.96
C ALA A 149 -12.78 -6.93 -3.71
N ARG A 150 -12.54 -7.47 -4.90
CA ARG A 150 -11.32 -7.16 -5.66
C ARG A 150 -11.58 -7.15 -7.16
N ASP A 151 -11.70 -5.96 -7.70
CA ASP A 151 -11.85 -5.68 -9.13
C ASP A 151 -11.42 -4.23 -9.43
N GLU A 152 -11.78 -3.72 -10.58
CA GLU A 152 -11.45 -2.37 -11.02
C GLU A 152 -12.11 -1.27 -10.17
N ALA A 153 -13.25 -1.57 -9.51
CA ALA A 153 -13.93 -0.65 -8.61
C ALA A 153 -13.37 -0.70 -7.18
N PHE A 154 -12.90 -1.88 -6.72
CA PHE A 154 -12.39 -2.12 -5.38
C PHE A 154 -10.96 -2.67 -5.45
N CYS A 155 -9.98 -1.80 -5.46
CA CYS A 155 -8.59 -2.17 -5.79
C CYS A 155 -7.54 -1.60 -4.83
N PHE A 156 -7.91 -0.73 -3.89
CA PHE A 156 -6.97 -0.13 -2.96
C PHE A 156 -6.84 -0.98 -1.69
N TYR A 157 -5.88 -1.89 -1.73
CA TYR A 157 -5.51 -2.72 -0.59
C TYR A 157 -4.00 -2.65 -0.36
N TYR A 158 -3.62 -2.49 0.89
CA TYR A 158 -2.24 -2.72 1.28
C TYR A 158 -2.00 -4.23 1.38
N ALA A 159 -1.00 -4.72 0.67
CA ALA A 159 -0.65 -6.14 0.67
C ALA A 159 -0.37 -6.65 2.08
N ASP A 160 0.32 -5.83 2.90
CA ASP A 160 0.65 -6.16 4.29
C ASP A 160 -0.61 -6.38 5.15
N ASN A 161 -1.67 -5.57 4.95
CA ASN A 161 -2.92 -5.73 5.70
C ASN A 161 -3.61 -7.06 5.34
N LEU A 162 -3.62 -7.44 4.06
CA LEU A 162 -4.17 -8.72 3.62
C LEU A 162 -3.35 -9.89 4.18
N HIS A 163 -2.03 -9.76 4.15
CA HIS A 163 -1.12 -10.75 4.72
C HIS A 163 -1.32 -10.91 6.24
N MET A 164 -1.41 -9.81 6.98
CA MET A 164 -1.69 -9.85 8.42
C MET A 164 -3.01 -10.58 8.75
N LEU A 165 -4.07 -10.37 7.96
CA LEU A 165 -5.32 -11.10 8.14
C LEU A 165 -5.12 -12.62 7.98
N GLN A 166 -4.32 -13.03 6.99
CA GLN A 166 -3.98 -14.45 6.79
C GLN A 166 -3.12 -14.99 7.93
N GLU A 167 -2.12 -14.25 8.41
CA GLU A 167 -1.27 -14.64 9.54
C GLU A 167 -2.06 -14.85 10.83
N VAL A 168 -3.09 -14.06 11.08
CA VAL A 168 -3.99 -14.26 12.24
C VAL A 168 -5.03 -15.37 12.01
N GLY A 169 -4.96 -16.08 10.89
CA GLY A 169 -5.75 -17.28 10.60
C GLY A 169 -7.03 -17.04 9.80
N ALA A 170 -7.18 -15.91 9.12
CA ALA A 170 -8.29 -15.68 8.20
C ALA A 170 -8.03 -16.34 6.84
N GLU A 171 -9.08 -16.93 6.25
CA GLU A 171 -9.14 -17.33 4.86
C GLU A 171 -9.72 -16.17 4.03
N LEU A 172 -8.94 -15.61 3.10
CA LEU A 172 -9.38 -14.55 2.21
C LEU A 172 -9.97 -15.12 0.92
N VAL A 173 -11.24 -14.86 0.68
CA VAL A 173 -11.97 -15.31 -0.51
C VAL A 173 -12.29 -14.09 -1.38
N TYR A 174 -11.60 -13.97 -2.52
CA TYR A 174 -11.77 -12.83 -3.40
C TYR A 174 -13.03 -12.97 -4.28
N PHE A 175 -13.75 -11.86 -4.46
CA PHE A 175 -14.90 -11.77 -5.36
C PHE A 175 -14.92 -10.42 -6.08
N SER A 176 -15.60 -10.35 -7.22
CA SER A 176 -15.74 -9.13 -8.02
C SER A 176 -17.17 -8.59 -7.95
N PRO A 177 -17.43 -7.50 -7.25
CA PRO A 177 -18.75 -6.83 -7.30
C PRO A 177 -19.20 -6.43 -8.72
N LEU A 178 -18.27 -6.24 -9.65
CA LEU A 178 -18.58 -5.89 -11.03
C LEU A 178 -18.96 -7.11 -11.89
N LYS A 179 -18.33 -8.27 -11.67
CA LYS A 179 -18.37 -9.42 -12.59
C LYS A 179 -19.13 -10.61 -12.02
N ASP A 180 -19.03 -10.85 -10.70
CA ASP A 180 -19.66 -11.99 -10.07
C ASP A 180 -21.15 -11.70 -9.81
N GLN A 181 -22.00 -12.72 -9.98
CA GLN A 181 -23.44 -12.59 -9.77
C GLN A 181 -23.86 -12.76 -8.31
N THR A 182 -23.07 -13.48 -7.53
CA THR A 182 -23.33 -13.85 -6.14
C THR A 182 -22.08 -13.77 -5.31
N LEU A 183 -22.23 -13.64 -4.00
CA LEU A 183 -21.14 -13.74 -3.05
C LEU A 183 -20.61 -15.19 -2.98
N PRO A 184 -19.32 -15.39 -2.67
CA PRO A 184 -18.82 -16.71 -2.28
C PRO A 184 -19.61 -17.26 -1.08
N PRO A 185 -19.83 -18.58 -1.00
CA PRO A 185 -20.57 -19.18 0.10
C PRO A 185 -19.78 -19.16 1.41
N ASP A 186 -20.51 -19.27 2.51
CA ASP A 186 -19.98 -19.46 3.87
C ASP A 186 -19.00 -18.37 4.33
N LEU A 187 -19.28 -17.12 4.02
CA LEU A 187 -18.50 -15.96 4.49
C LEU A 187 -18.93 -15.58 5.91
N ASP A 188 -17.93 -15.32 6.76
CA ASP A 188 -18.11 -14.79 8.11
C ASP A 188 -18.11 -13.25 8.15
N GLY A 189 -17.53 -12.60 7.14
CA GLY A 189 -17.47 -11.16 6.99
C GLY A 189 -17.10 -10.72 5.59
N LEU A 190 -17.24 -9.40 5.32
CA LEU A 190 -16.94 -8.78 4.04
C LEU A 190 -15.94 -7.64 4.23
N LEU A 191 -14.96 -7.56 3.35
CA LEU A 191 -14.01 -6.45 3.24
C LEU A 191 -14.19 -5.77 1.87
N LEU A 192 -14.83 -4.60 1.88
CA LEU A 192 -14.96 -3.73 0.71
C LEU A 192 -13.93 -2.61 0.85
N GLY A 193 -12.83 -2.72 0.15
CA GLY A 193 -11.74 -1.76 0.21
C GLY A 193 -12.01 -0.47 -0.54
N GLY A 194 -11.01 0.38 -0.60
CA GLY A 194 -11.04 1.59 -1.43
C GLY A 194 -10.91 1.27 -2.91
N GLY A 195 -11.06 2.30 -3.73
CA GLY A 195 -10.97 2.23 -5.19
C GLY A 195 -11.70 3.41 -5.81
N TYR A 196 -12.26 3.17 -7.00
CA TYR A 196 -13.04 4.14 -7.74
C TYR A 196 -14.45 3.61 -8.07
N PRO A 197 -15.26 3.20 -7.08
CA PRO A 197 -16.59 2.64 -7.33
C PRO A 197 -17.51 3.62 -8.05
N GLU A 198 -17.30 4.93 -7.92
CA GLU A 198 -18.05 5.97 -8.62
C GLU A 198 -17.88 5.91 -10.15
N LEU A 199 -16.73 5.48 -10.64
CA LEU A 199 -16.49 5.30 -12.09
C LEU A 199 -17.29 4.11 -12.64
N PHE A 200 -17.61 3.15 -11.80
CA PHE A 200 -18.33 1.92 -12.13
C PHE A 200 -19.76 1.90 -11.58
N ALA A 201 -20.28 3.05 -11.14
CA ALA A 201 -21.59 3.15 -10.49
C ALA A 201 -22.73 2.54 -11.31
N GLY A 202 -22.71 2.68 -12.65
CA GLY A 202 -23.67 2.08 -13.54
C GLY A 202 -23.66 0.55 -13.50
N GLN A 203 -22.47 -0.06 -13.56
CA GLN A 203 -22.29 -1.52 -13.52
C GLN A 203 -22.63 -2.08 -12.13
N LEU A 204 -22.17 -1.45 -11.08
CA LEU A 204 -22.50 -1.82 -9.68
C LEU A 204 -24.01 -1.73 -9.43
N THR A 205 -24.68 -0.71 -10.01
CA THR A 205 -26.14 -0.54 -9.89
C THR A 205 -26.89 -1.63 -10.65
N ALA A 206 -26.38 -2.06 -11.81
CA ALA A 206 -26.98 -3.10 -12.62
C ALA A 206 -26.87 -4.49 -11.96
N ASN A 207 -25.83 -4.76 -11.19
CA ASN A 207 -25.62 -6.02 -10.48
C ASN A 207 -26.47 -6.10 -9.21
N LYS A 208 -27.79 -6.24 -9.39
CA LYS A 208 -28.78 -6.22 -8.31
C LYS A 208 -28.61 -7.39 -7.32
N ASN A 209 -28.25 -8.57 -7.82
CA ASN A 209 -28.10 -9.76 -6.98
C ASN A 209 -26.96 -9.57 -5.97
N MET A 210 -25.79 -9.23 -6.46
CA MET A 210 -24.61 -8.95 -5.62
C MET A 210 -24.91 -7.89 -4.55
N ARG A 211 -25.54 -6.78 -4.94
CA ARG A 211 -25.90 -5.71 -4.00
C ARG A 211 -26.88 -6.18 -2.93
N ASN A 212 -27.86 -7.01 -3.30
CA ASN A 212 -28.83 -7.54 -2.36
C ASN A 212 -28.14 -8.49 -1.37
N GLU A 213 -27.28 -9.39 -1.85
CA GLU A 213 -26.54 -10.32 -0.99
C GLU A 213 -25.61 -9.59 -0.01
N ILE A 214 -24.86 -8.56 -0.48
CA ILE A 214 -24.04 -7.71 0.40
C ILE A 214 -24.92 -7.03 1.46
N ARG A 215 -26.08 -6.50 1.06
CA ARG A 215 -27.02 -5.87 1.99
C ARG A 215 -27.58 -6.85 3.01
N GLU A 216 -27.90 -8.07 2.59
CA GLU A 216 -28.39 -9.13 3.48
C GLU A 216 -27.34 -9.52 4.51
N GLN A 217 -26.08 -9.71 4.10
CA GLN A 217 -24.97 -9.97 5.03
C GLN A 217 -24.84 -8.87 6.09
N TYR A 218 -24.94 -7.60 5.69
CA TYR A 218 -24.94 -6.47 6.61
C TYR A 218 -26.12 -6.48 7.58
N LEU A 219 -27.34 -6.75 7.08
CA LEU A 219 -28.56 -6.79 7.91
C LEU A 219 -28.57 -7.98 8.87
N GLU A 220 -27.89 -9.08 8.53
CA GLU A 220 -27.68 -10.24 9.41
C GLU A 220 -26.62 -9.97 10.50
N GLY A 221 -26.00 -8.79 10.50
CA GLY A 221 -24.99 -8.39 11.48
C GLY A 221 -23.62 -9.03 11.25
N LYS A 222 -23.33 -9.49 10.06
CA LYS A 222 -21.98 -9.92 9.70
C LYS A 222 -21.11 -8.69 9.44
N PRO A 223 -19.88 -8.64 10.00
CA PRO A 223 -18.96 -7.53 9.82
C PRO A 223 -18.49 -7.39 8.37
#